data_09672e5b1dcc4800fa4fb4e01946a59e
#
_entry.id   09672e5b1dcc4800fa4fb4e01946a59e
#
_cell.length_a   1.000
_cell.length_b   1.000
_cell.length_c   1.000
_cell.angle_alpha   90.00
_cell.angle_beta   90.00
_cell.angle_gamma   90.00
#
_symmetry.space_group_name_H-M   'P 1'
#
loop_
_entity.id
_entity.type
_entity.pdbx_description
1 polymer ?
#
loop_
_entity_poly.entity_id
_entity_poly.type
_entity_poly.pdbx_seq_one_letter_code
_entity_poly.pdbx_strand_id
1 'polypeptide(L)'
;MASRKDYYDILGVRRNATGEEIEKAFRKLIRTYQFLPPAQSKAAALCLKEITEAYEILSDKEKRKKYDCDGHVLGYEDYLGDEKDEEEPPLADFEDVFAGSLFIIEQKKDARPRRGKDIYLPLELTFQESIWGGEREIKWQREINCSSCEARGWQDEKPTKICPSCGGAGQIQIGLWPEVLFQTCPVCLGKGKIFRQICPSCSGKGRVKEEAFAPLQIPPGINEGCRIYLMGRGDEGKNGGENGDLIIKIKISKSPLFQKLGYDLYLTIPLPIGDDLLGGEIEVPTLAGHKKVPVPRALPEEGQIRLREEGPPIFLGEGRGDLIIRTRTITLQKSG
;
A
#
# COMPACT_ATOMS: atom_id res chain seq x y z
N MET A 1 18.64 10.43 9.41
CA MET A 1 18.04 9.82 8.21
C MET A 1 17.92 10.91 7.17
N ALA A 2 18.60 10.81 6.02
CA ALA A 2 18.49 11.79 4.95
C ALA A 2 17.07 11.70 4.39
N SER A 3 16.34 12.82 4.44
CA SER A 3 15.03 12.95 3.79
C SER A 3 15.23 12.67 2.31
N ARG A 4 14.64 11.60 1.77
CA ARG A 4 14.61 11.34 0.33
C ARG A 4 13.85 12.48 -0.33
N LYS A 5 14.45 13.07 -1.36
CA LYS A 5 13.84 14.15 -2.16
C LYS A 5 12.68 13.56 -2.97
N ASP A 6 11.59 14.32 -3.09
CA ASP A 6 10.46 13.97 -3.95
C ASP A 6 10.91 13.91 -5.42
N TYR A 7 10.47 12.91 -6.18
CA TYR A 7 10.79 12.78 -7.60
C TYR A 7 10.28 13.96 -8.44
N TYR A 8 9.17 14.58 -8.04
CA TYR A 8 8.68 15.80 -8.66
C TYR A 8 9.62 16.99 -8.40
N ASP A 9 10.17 17.09 -7.18
CA ASP A 9 11.15 18.11 -6.83
C ASP A 9 12.49 17.90 -7.54
N ILE A 10 12.91 16.63 -7.71
CA ILE A 10 14.12 16.26 -8.45
C ILE A 10 14.02 16.71 -9.92
N LEU A 11 12.86 16.51 -10.56
CA LEU A 11 12.63 16.96 -11.93
C LEU A 11 12.25 18.44 -12.04
N GLY A 12 11.93 19.10 -10.91
CA GLY A 12 11.49 20.49 -10.87
C GLY A 12 10.13 20.71 -11.54
N VAL A 13 9.22 19.76 -11.42
CA VAL A 13 7.88 19.80 -11.98
C VAL A 13 6.82 19.71 -10.88
N ARG A 14 5.61 20.19 -11.15
CA ARG A 14 4.50 20.09 -10.23
C ARG A 14 3.94 18.66 -10.22
N ARG A 15 3.32 18.23 -9.12
CA ARG A 15 2.69 16.90 -9.01
C ARG A 15 1.57 16.63 -10.02
N ASN A 16 0.93 17.67 -10.55
CA ASN A 16 -0.07 17.58 -11.62
C ASN A 16 0.53 17.72 -13.03
N ALA A 17 1.86 17.70 -13.19
CA ALA A 17 2.52 17.83 -14.49
C ALA A 17 2.08 16.70 -15.44
N THR A 18 1.90 17.06 -16.71
CA THR A 18 1.61 16.12 -17.78
C THR A 18 2.85 15.28 -18.12
N GLY A 19 2.67 14.13 -18.79
CA GLY A 19 3.79 13.31 -19.26
C GLY A 19 4.77 14.09 -20.18
N GLU A 20 4.25 15.00 -21.00
CA GLU A 20 5.04 15.85 -21.87
C GLU A 20 5.89 16.86 -21.07
N GLU A 21 5.35 17.42 -19.99
CA GLU A 21 6.07 18.33 -19.10
C GLU A 21 7.20 17.62 -18.36
N ILE A 22 6.94 16.40 -17.89
CA ILE A 22 7.93 15.54 -17.22
C ILE A 22 9.06 15.20 -18.20
N GLU A 23 8.75 14.80 -19.42
CA GLU A 23 9.75 14.49 -20.45
C GLU A 23 10.59 15.72 -20.82
N LYS A 24 9.95 16.87 -20.96
CA LYS A 24 10.63 18.15 -21.27
C LYS A 24 11.58 18.57 -20.14
N ALA A 25 11.15 18.41 -18.89
CA ALA A 25 11.97 18.71 -17.72
C ALA A 25 13.19 17.77 -17.64
N PHE A 26 12.96 16.46 -17.84
CA PHE A 26 14.03 15.46 -17.88
C PHE A 26 15.08 15.78 -18.96
N ARG A 27 14.65 16.02 -20.20
CA ARG A 27 15.56 16.37 -21.31
C ARG A 27 16.37 17.66 -21.01
N LYS A 28 15.74 18.64 -20.36
CA LYS A 28 16.42 19.88 -19.95
C LYS A 28 17.49 19.59 -18.91
N LEU A 29 17.17 18.81 -17.89
CA LEU A 29 18.13 18.47 -16.81
C LEU A 29 19.29 17.63 -17.34
N ILE A 30 19.04 16.61 -18.15
CA ILE A 30 20.09 15.79 -18.76
C ILE A 30 21.07 16.66 -19.54
N ARG A 31 20.58 17.59 -20.39
CA ARG A 31 21.45 18.51 -21.13
C ARG A 31 22.32 19.38 -20.20
N THR A 32 21.76 19.88 -19.11
CA THR A 32 22.48 20.68 -18.14
C THR A 32 23.62 19.93 -17.48
N TYR A 33 23.37 18.67 -17.10
CA TYR A 33 24.36 17.85 -16.40
C TYR A 33 25.39 17.18 -17.32
N GLN A 34 25.08 16.97 -18.61
CA GLN A 34 26.03 16.43 -19.59
C GLN A 34 27.19 17.40 -19.93
N PHE A 35 27.00 18.70 -19.73
CA PHE A 35 28.02 19.74 -20.04
C PHE A 35 28.83 20.21 -18.82
N LEU A 36 28.71 19.55 -17.66
CA LEU A 36 29.48 19.88 -16.48
C LEU A 36 30.94 19.40 -16.59
N PRO A 37 31.91 20.22 -16.15
CA PRO A 37 33.33 19.87 -16.23
C PRO A 37 33.70 18.68 -15.34
N PRO A 38 34.74 17.90 -15.71
CA PRO A 38 35.10 16.62 -15.05
C PRO A 38 35.44 16.72 -13.54
N ALA A 39 35.76 17.90 -13.04
CA ALA A 39 36.04 18.14 -11.62
C ALA A 39 34.82 17.92 -10.70
N GLN A 40 33.59 17.93 -11.25
CA GLN A 40 32.33 17.72 -10.51
C GLN A 40 31.64 16.36 -10.85
N SER A 41 32.36 15.47 -11.49
CA SER A 41 31.82 14.26 -12.11
C SER A 41 31.12 13.30 -11.13
N LYS A 42 31.60 13.16 -9.89
CA LYS A 42 30.95 12.29 -8.90
C LYS A 42 29.61 12.83 -8.41
N ALA A 43 29.53 14.14 -8.15
CA ALA A 43 28.26 14.78 -7.75
C ALA A 43 27.26 14.82 -8.92
N ALA A 44 27.74 15.10 -10.13
CA ALA A 44 26.92 15.08 -11.33
C ALA A 44 26.40 13.67 -11.66
N ALA A 45 27.19 12.62 -11.46
CA ALA A 45 26.77 11.23 -11.67
C ALA A 45 25.66 10.82 -10.68
N LEU A 46 25.75 11.22 -9.41
CA LEU A 46 24.69 10.99 -8.42
C LEU A 46 23.39 11.72 -8.78
N CYS A 47 23.49 13.00 -9.18
CA CYS A 47 22.32 13.76 -9.62
C CYS A 47 21.71 13.17 -10.89
N LEU A 48 22.51 12.73 -11.86
CA LEU A 48 22.01 12.06 -13.06
C LEU A 48 21.28 10.75 -12.73
N LYS A 49 21.78 9.98 -11.78
CA LYS A 49 21.11 8.78 -11.29
C LYS A 49 19.75 9.11 -10.69
N GLU A 50 19.68 10.09 -9.75
CA GLU A 50 18.42 10.53 -9.14
C GLU A 50 17.42 11.05 -10.21
N ILE A 51 17.87 11.81 -11.20
CA ILE A 51 17.05 12.33 -12.29
C ILE A 51 16.51 11.21 -13.18
N THR A 52 17.33 10.18 -13.47
CA THR A 52 16.90 9.04 -14.28
C THR A 52 15.88 8.19 -13.53
N GLU A 53 16.12 7.91 -12.26
CA GLU A 53 15.18 7.19 -11.40
C GLU A 53 13.83 7.92 -11.30
N ALA A 54 13.86 9.24 -11.08
CA ALA A 54 12.64 10.05 -11.04
C ALA A 54 11.85 9.99 -12.35
N TYR A 55 12.55 10.06 -13.49
CA TYR A 55 11.91 9.98 -14.80
C TYR A 55 11.30 8.61 -15.08
N GLU A 56 12.00 7.50 -14.78
CA GLU A 56 11.50 6.14 -14.98
C GLU A 56 10.20 5.86 -14.19
N ILE A 57 10.09 6.44 -12.99
CA ILE A 57 8.88 6.29 -12.18
C ILE A 57 7.76 7.21 -12.65
N LEU A 58 8.04 8.47 -12.95
CA LEU A 58 7.02 9.47 -13.28
C LEU A 58 6.55 9.44 -14.74
N SER A 59 7.34 8.87 -15.67
CA SER A 59 6.96 8.74 -17.09
C SER A 59 5.96 7.61 -17.32
N ASP A 60 6.01 6.55 -16.53
CA ASP A 60 5.08 5.43 -16.60
C ASP A 60 3.83 5.71 -15.75
N LYS A 61 2.65 5.57 -16.34
CA LYS A 61 1.36 5.87 -15.67
C LYS A 61 1.10 4.99 -14.44
N GLU A 62 1.45 3.71 -14.51
CA GLU A 62 1.20 2.77 -13.41
C GLU A 62 2.21 2.98 -12.27
N LYS A 63 3.50 3.14 -12.60
CA LYS A 63 4.54 3.44 -11.62
C LYS A 63 4.30 4.79 -10.94
N ARG A 64 3.92 5.81 -11.70
CA ARG A 64 3.56 7.13 -11.18
C ARG A 64 2.37 7.04 -10.23
N LYS A 65 1.31 6.31 -10.61
CA LYS A 65 0.14 6.08 -9.75
C LYS A 65 0.53 5.40 -8.45
N LYS A 66 1.39 4.40 -8.50
CA LYS A 66 1.92 3.71 -7.31
C LYS A 66 2.74 4.68 -6.45
N TYR A 67 3.63 5.47 -7.05
CA TYR A 67 4.42 6.48 -6.35
C TYR A 67 3.55 7.56 -5.68
N ASP A 68 2.53 8.06 -6.37
CA ASP A 68 1.60 9.06 -5.84
C ASP A 68 0.75 8.50 -4.68
N CYS A 69 0.50 7.18 -4.65
CA CYS A 69 -0.25 6.51 -3.59
C CYS A 69 0.60 6.16 -2.38
N ASP A 70 1.79 5.60 -2.60
CA ASP A 70 2.66 5.08 -1.54
C ASP A 70 3.63 6.14 -0.99
N GLY A 71 3.76 7.28 -1.71
CA GLY A 71 4.62 8.40 -1.31
C GLY A 71 6.11 8.06 -1.34
N HIS A 72 6.90 8.76 -0.50
CA HIS A 72 8.37 8.57 -0.43
C HIS A 72 8.82 7.40 0.45
N VAL A 73 7.91 6.56 0.92
CA VAL A 73 8.20 5.49 1.88
C VAL A 73 8.92 4.32 1.20
N LEU A 74 8.58 4.05 -0.07
CA LEU A 74 9.16 2.96 -0.85
C LEU A 74 10.48 3.37 -1.54
N GLY A 75 11.38 2.40 -1.72
CA GLY A 75 12.60 2.56 -2.49
C GLY A 75 12.34 2.50 -4.00
N TYR A 76 13.32 2.92 -4.82
CA TYR A 76 13.27 2.79 -6.28
C TYR A 76 13.03 1.34 -6.72
N GLU A 77 13.63 0.39 -6.03
CA GLU A 77 13.51 -1.06 -6.30
C GLU A 77 12.07 -1.56 -6.10
N ASP A 78 11.33 -0.95 -5.17
CA ASP A 78 9.94 -1.32 -4.89
C ASP A 78 8.96 -0.94 -6.02
N TYR A 79 9.38 0.00 -6.90
CA TYR A 79 8.60 0.41 -8.07
C TYR A 79 8.93 -0.38 -9.33
N LEU A 80 10.08 -1.09 -9.36
CA LEU A 80 10.52 -1.90 -10.49
C LEU A 80 10.02 -3.35 -10.44
N GLY A 81 9.60 -3.83 -9.26
CA GLY A 81 9.24 -5.21 -9.03
C GLY A 81 7.79 -5.41 -8.65
N ASP A 82 6.90 -5.59 -9.60
CA ASP A 82 5.67 -6.38 -9.46
C ASP A 82 5.14 -6.81 -10.83
N GLU A 83 5.98 -7.47 -11.61
CA GLU A 83 5.47 -8.46 -12.55
C GLU A 83 5.61 -9.83 -11.89
N LYS A 84 4.77 -10.14 -10.88
CA LYS A 84 4.47 -11.50 -10.42
C LYS A 84 3.42 -11.43 -9.30
N ASP A 85 2.16 -11.21 -9.68
CA ASP A 85 1.02 -11.79 -8.98
C ASP A 85 0.83 -13.25 -9.46
N GLU A 86 1.89 -14.02 -9.48
CA GLU A 86 1.81 -15.46 -9.39
C GLU A 86 2.17 -15.79 -7.94
N GLU A 87 1.20 -16.38 -7.23
CA GLU A 87 1.44 -17.10 -5.98
C GLU A 87 2.55 -18.12 -6.25
N GLU A 88 3.81 -17.72 -6.07
CA GLU A 88 4.88 -18.69 -5.91
C GLU A 88 4.55 -19.47 -4.64
N PRO A 89 4.36 -20.79 -4.72
CA PRO A 89 4.35 -21.61 -3.54
C PRO A 89 5.65 -21.29 -2.78
N PRO A 90 5.61 -21.17 -1.44
CA PRO A 90 6.82 -20.86 -0.68
C PRO A 90 7.89 -21.83 -1.16
N LEU A 91 8.93 -21.28 -1.78
CA LEU A 91 10.16 -22.01 -2.08
C LEU A 91 10.61 -22.56 -0.73
N ALA A 92 10.27 -23.82 -0.47
CA ALA A 92 10.95 -24.58 0.54
C ALA A 92 12.43 -24.46 0.17
N ASP A 93 13.20 -23.81 1.04
CA ASP A 93 14.62 -23.65 0.88
C ASP A 93 15.18 -24.99 0.42
N PHE A 94 15.76 -25.02 -0.78
CA PHE A 94 16.26 -26.23 -1.41
C PHE A 94 17.38 -26.88 -0.57
N GLU A 95 17.87 -26.17 0.44
CA GLU A 95 18.79 -26.67 1.46
C GLU A 95 18.12 -27.61 2.47
N ASP A 96 16.79 -27.49 2.71
CA ASP A 96 16.08 -28.36 3.65
C ASP A 96 15.77 -29.75 3.09
N VAL A 97 15.76 -29.92 1.77
CA VAL A 97 15.45 -31.22 1.14
C VAL A 97 16.65 -32.18 1.18
N PHE A 98 17.88 -31.65 1.25
CA PHE A 98 19.10 -32.47 1.27
C PHE A 98 19.64 -32.75 2.67
N ALA A 99 19.18 -32.04 3.70
CA ALA A 99 19.60 -32.22 5.08
C ALA A 99 18.89 -33.39 5.82
N GLY A 100 17.96 -34.08 5.15
CA GLY A 100 17.25 -35.23 5.69
C GLY A 100 18.08 -36.51 5.84
N SER A 101 19.34 -36.51 5.43
CA SER A 101 20.23 -37.67 5.53
C SER A 101 21.42 -37.35 6.42
N LEU A 102 21.36 -37.82 7.64
CA LEU A 102 22.49 -38.06 8.54
C LEU A 102 23.00 -36.96 9.49
N PHE A 103 22.25 -35.97 9.91
CA PHE A 103 22.67 -35.25 11.14
C PHE A 103 21.45 -34.90 12.00
N ILE A 104 21.45 -35.41 13.23
CA ILE A 104 20.68 -34.86 14.35
C ILE A 104 21.29 -33.47 14.61
N ILE A 105 20.87 -32.48 13.84
CA ILE A 105 21.16 -31.10 14.14
C ILE A 105 20.25 -30.76 15.33
N GLU A 106 20.84 -30.66 16.54
CA GLU A 106 20.19 -29.92 17.61
C GLU A 106 19.73 -28.60 17.01
N GLN A 107 18.42 -28.47 16.74
CA GLN A 107 17.81 -27.18 16.43
C GLN A 107 17.98 -26.32 17.67
N LYS A 108 19.14 -25.66 17.79
CA LYS A 108 19.32 -24.52 18.65
C LYS A 108 18.20 -23.56 18.22
N LYS A 109 17.19 -23.38 19.08
CA LYS A 109 16.19 -22.34 18.87
C LYS A 109 16.93 -21.11 18.40
N ASP A 110 16.61 -20.66 17.21
CA ASP A 110 17.21 -19.50 16.61
C ASP A 110 16.87 -18.31 17.55
N ALA A 111 17.84 -18.00 18.41
CA ALA A 111 17.70 -16.94 19.41
C ALA A 111 17.88 -15.56 18.78
N ARG A 112 18.06 -15.51 17.46
CA ARG A 112 18.24 -14.27 16.73
C ARG A 112 16.97 -13.43 16.81
N PRO A 113 17.10 -12.11 16.99
CA PRO A 113 15.97 -11.20 16.90
C PRO A 113 15.31 -11.36 15.52
N ARG A 114 13.99 -11.55 15.51
CA ARG A 114 13.21 -11.63 14.27
C ARG A 114 12.14 -10.55 14.29
N ARG A 115 12.06 -9.79 13.22
CA ARG A 115 11.01 -8.77 13.03
C ARG A 115 9.63 -9.43 13.02
N GLY A 116 8.64 -8.74 13.58
CA GLY A 116 7.22 -9.12 13.51
C GLY A 116 6.70 -9.06 12.07
N LYS A 117 5.58 -9.74 11.83
CA LYS A 117 4.93 -9.70 10.52
C LYS A 117 4.20 -8.39 10.33
N ASP A 118 4.19 -7.91 9.09
CA ASP A 118 3.36 -6.78 8.71
C ASP A 118 1.89 -7.21 8.58
N ILE A 119 0.99 -6.30 8.93
CA ILE A 119 -0.46 -6.53 8.90
C ILE A 119 -1.07 -5.67 7.81
N TYR A 120 -1.88 -6.27 6.95
CA TYR A 120 -2.60 -5.58 5.88
C TYR A 120 -4.05 -5.37 6.28
N LEU A 121 -4.49 -4.11 6.35
CA LEU A 121 -5.84 -3.74 6.72
C LEU A 121 -6.52 -2.98 5.57
N PRO A 122 -7.54 -3.55 4.91
CA PRO A 122 -8.35 -2.80 3.96
C PRO A 122 -9.24 -1.81 4.71
N LEU A 123 -9.21 -0.53 4.31
CA LEU A 123 -10.05 0.53 4.86
C LEU A 123 -10.93 1.11 3.76
N GLU A 124 -12.23 0.98 3.94
CA GLU A 124 -13.21 1.60 3.04
C GLU A 124 -13.52 3.03 3.51
N LEU A 125 -13.29 3.98 2.61
CA LEU A 125 -13.63 5.39 2.77
C LEU A 125 -14.84 5.73 1.93
N THR A 126 -15.65 6.62 2.41
CA THR A 126 -16.68 7.26 1.58
C THR A 126 -16.02 8.19 0.56
N PHE A 127 -16.72 8.48 -0.52
CA PHE A 127 -16.23 9.42 -1.53
C PHE A 127 -15.89 10.79 -0.89
N GLN A 128 -16.70 11.28 0.03
CA GLN A 128 -16.48 12.55 0.72
C GLN A 128 -15.21 12.52 1.58
N GLU A 129 -15.00 11.46 2.37
CA GLU A 129 -13.78 11.29 3.15
C GLU A 129 -12.53 11.25 2.25
N SER A 130 -12.62 10.68 1.06
CA SER A 130 -11.48 10.65 0.11
C SER A 130 -11.15 12.04 -0.45
N ILE A 131 -12.13 12.94 -0.54
CA ILE A 131 -11.95 14.31 -1.03
C ILE A 131 -11.42 15.22 0.07
N TRP A 132 -12.10 15.23 1.22
CA TRP A 132 -11.82 16.21 2.27
C TRP A 132 -10.84 15.71 3.33
N GLY A 133 -10.56 14.41 3.34
CA GLY A 133 -9.79 13.80 4.41
C GLY A 133 -10.54 13.81 5.74
N GLY A 134 -9.80 13.65 6.81
CA GLY A 134 -10.34 13.68 8.16
C GLY A 134 -9.64 12.71 9.09
N GLU A 135 -10.12 12.62 10.31
CA GLU A 135 -9.63 11.69 11.31
C GLU A 135 -10.62 10.52 11.46
N ARG A 136 -10.09 9.30 11.48
CA ARG A 136 -10.90 8.09 11.69
C ARG A 136 -10.19 7.15 12.65
N GLU A 137 -10.92 6.64 13.63
CA GLU A 137 -10.39 5.58 14.48
C GLU A 137 -10.42 4.25 13.73
N ILE A 138 -9.27 3.58 13.70
CA ILE A 138 -9.11 2.25 13.13
C ILE A 138 -8.86 1.23 14.22
N LYS A 139 -9.34 0.01 14.00
CA LYS A 139 -9.06 -1.13 14.87
C LYS A 139 -8.54 -2.32 14.05
N TRP A 140 -7.58 -3.04 14.63
CA TRP A 140 -7.03 -4.24 14.02
C TRP A 140 -6.61 -5.25 15.09
N GLN A 141 -6.39 -6.48 14.68
CA GLN A 141 -5.85 -7.50 15.55
C GLN A 141 -4.37 -7.72 15.23
N ARG A 142 -3.54 -7.79 16.27
CA ARG A 142 -2.12 -8.11 16.15
C ARG A 142 -1.72 -9.22 17.13
N GLU A 143 -0.66 -9.93 16.80
CA GLU A 143 -0.06 -10.91 17.69
C GLU A 143 1.02 -10.25 18.55
N ILE A 144 0.86 -10.33 19.86
CA ILE A 144 1.85 -9.83 20.83
C ILE A 144 2.43 -10.98 21.64
N ASN A 145 3.58 -10.77 22.25
CA ASN A 145 4.17 -11.72 23.16
C ASN A 145 3.30 -11.85 24.42
N CYS A 146 3.10 -13.07 24.88
CA CYS A 146 2.29 -13.33 26.06
C CYS A 146 3.04 -12.78 27.30
N SER A 147 2.45 -11.78 27.95
CA SER A 147 3.01 -11.17 29.18
C SER A 147 3.11 -12.15 30.34
N SER A 148 2.13 -13.08 30.48
CA SER A 148 2.10 -14.05 31.58
C SER A 148 3.26 -15.05 31.57
N CYS A 149 3.86 -15.32 30.40
CA CYS A 149 4.95 -16.27 30.28
C CYS A 149 6.15 -15.72 29.51
N GLU A 150 6.17 -14.42 29.23
CA GLU A 150 7.24 -13.73 28.47
C GLU A 150 7.58 -14.44 27.15
N ALA A 151 6.56 -14.75 26.36
CA ALA A 151 6.65 -15.51 25.12
C ALA A 151 7.17 -16.95 25.23
N ARG A 152 7.44 -17.45 26.44
CA ARG A 152 7.94 -18.82 26.65
C ARG A 152 6.90 -19.89 26.31
N GLY A 153 5.62 -19.65 26.59
CA GLY A 153 4.52 -20.57 26.41
C GLY A 153 4.29 -21.56 27.56
N TRP A 154 5.07 -21.45 28.62
CA TRP A 154 4.96 -22.24 29.87
C TRP A 154 5.31 -21.37 31.07
N GLN A 155 4.84 -21.77 32.24
CA GLN A 155 5.10 -21.06 33.49
C GLN A 155 6.40 -21.55 34.18
N ASP A 156 6.79 -22.82 33.94
CA ASP A 156 7.99 -23.38 34.53
C ASP A 156 9.26 -22.78 33.92
N GLU A 157 10.26 -22.51 34.76
CA GLU A 157 11.56 -21.99 34.30
C GLU A 157 12.37 -23.03 33.53
N LYS A 158 12.20 -24.32 33.84
CA LYS A 158 12.97 -25.41 33.24
C LYS A 158 12.06 -26.52 32.71
N PRO A 159 12.38 -27.11 31.54
CA PRO A 159 11.66 -28.26 31.03
C PRO A 159 11.86 -29.46 31.94
N THR A 160 10.80 -30.20 32.25
CA THR A 160 10.85 -31.33 33.17
C THR A 160 11.28 -32.63 32.50
N LYS A 161 10.98 -32.83 31.21
CA LYS A 161 11.32 -34.06 30.46
C LYS A 161 11.46 -33.81 28.98
N ILE A 162 12.24 -34.66 28.32
CA ILE A 162 12.23 -34.76 26.82
C ILE A 162 10.87 -35.31 26.41
N CYS A 163 10.30 -34.80 25.33
CA CYS A 163 9.01 -35.25 24.83
C CYS A 163 9.10 -36.71 24.35
N PRO A 164 8.35 -37.64 24.94
CA PRO A 164 8.43 -39.06 24.55
C PRO A 164 7.86 -39.33 23.16
N SER A 165 6.93 -38.49 22.69
CA SER A 165 6.28 -38.70 21.39
C SER A 165 7.17 -38.36 20.20
N CYS A 166 8.08 -37.40 20.34
CA CYS A 166 9.00 -37.00 19.25
C CYS A 166 10.47 -37.19 19.60
N GLY A 167 10.79 -37.78 20.76
CA GLY A 167 12.17 -37.99 21.18
C GLY A 167 13.02 -36.73 21.33
N GLY A 168 12.39 -35.55 21.42
CA GLY A 168 13.07 -34.26 21.44
C GLY A 168 13.07 -33.50 20.12
N ALA A 169 12.67 -34.13 19.00
CA ALA A 169 12.73 -33.53 17.66
C ALA A 169 11.72 -32.39 17.44
N GLY A 170 10.65 -32.33 18.22
CA GLY A 170 9.58 -31.33 18.06
C GLY A 170 8.60 -31.63 16.93
N GLN A 171 8.94 -32.59 16.06
CA GLN A 171 8.12 -33.04 14.92
C GLN A 171 7.93 -34.56 14.98
N ILE A 172 6.84 -35.05 14.47
CA ILE A 172 6.56 -36.47 14.27
C ILE A 172 6.45 -36.77 12.79
N GLN A 173 6.96 -37.90 12.38
CA GLN A 173 6.88 -38.39 11.02
C GLN A 173 5.53 -39.05 10.82
N ILE A 174 4.82 -38.65 9.76
CA ILE A 174 3.55 -39.25 9.34
C ILE A 174 3.74 -39.78 7.92
N GLY A 175 3.27 -41.02 7.68
CA GLY A 175 3.38 -41.67 6.38
C GLY A 175 4.52 -42.66 6.30
N LEU A 176 4.47 -43.51 5.25
CA LEU A 176 5.48 -44.50 4.90
C LEU A 176 6.26 -44.01 3.67
N TRP A 177 7.54 -44.37 3.63
CA TRP A 177 8.38 -44.09 2.46
C TRP A 177 7.70 -44.58 1.16
N PRO A 178 7.62 -43.78 0.04
CA PRO A 178 8.34 -42.51 -0.21
C PRO A 178 7.63 -41.23 0.26
N GLU A 179 6.39 -41.26 0.69
CA GLU A 179 5.63 -40.08 1.13
C GLU A 179 5.76 -39.83 2.64
N VAL A 180 6.87 -39.27 3.05
CA VAL A 180 7.12 -38.91 4.44
C VAL A 180 6.77 -37.44 4.66
N LEU A 181 5.78 -37.19 5.52
CA LEU A 181 5.39 -35.85 5.98
C LEU A 181 5.84 -35.64 7.42
N PHE A 182 6.37 -34.46 7.71
CA PHE A 182 6.69 -34.07 9.07
C PHE A 182 5.59 -33.14 9.60
N GLN A 183 5.01 -33.51 10.72
CA GLN A 183 4.00 -32.71 11.40
C GLN A 183 4.53 -32.26 12.74
N THR A 184 4.18 -31.02 13.15
CA THR A 184 4.50 -30.51 14.49
C THR A 184 3.95 -31.45 15.55
N CYS A 185 4.80 -31.90 16.49
CA CYS A 185 4.41 -32.81 17.54
C CYS A 185 3.29 -32.20 18.41
N PRO A 186 2.09 -32.82 18.49
CA PRO A 186 0.97 -32.27 19.24
C PRO A 186 1.19 -32.27 20.75
N VAL A 187 2.07 -33.12 21.26
CA VAL A 187 2.34 -33.25 22.69
C VAL A 187 3.26 -32.12 23.21
N CYS A 188 4.28 -31.76 22.47
CA CYS A 188 5.21 -30.68 22.88
C CYS A 188 5.03 -29.40 22.09
N LEU A 189 4.10 -29.34 21.14
CA LEU A 189 3.82 -28.20 20.28
C LEU A 189 5.07 -27.64 19.57
N GLY A 190 5.90 -28.54 19.06
CA GLY A 190 7.14 -28.20 18.35
C GLY A 190 8.38 -27.97 19.24
N LYS A 191 8.25 -28.03 20.56
CA LYS A 191 9.33 -27.65 21.49
C LYS A 191 10.30 -28.78 21.85
N GLY A 192 9.98 -30.02 21.50
CA GLY A 192 10.80 -31.19 21.82
C GLY A 192 10.87 -31.56 23.32
N LYS A 193 10.36 -30.71 24.20
CA LYS A 193 10.43 -30.86 25.68
C LYS A 193 9.05 -30.65 26.29
N ILE A 194 8.76 -31.33 27.38
CA ILE A 194 7.50 -31.21 28.13
C ILE A 194 7.73 -30.37 29.38
N PHE A 195 6.84 -29.42 29.59
CA PHE A 195 6.76 -28.59 30.78
C PHE A 195 5.56 -29.04 31.64
N ARG A 196 5.65 -28.92 32.93
CA ARG A 196 4.55 -29.32 33.82
C ARG A 196 3.33 -28.42 33.66
N GLN A 197 3.56 -27.12 33.49
CA GLN A 197 2.50 -26.12 33.42
C GLN A 197 2.59 -25.36 32.10
N ILE A 198 1.66 -25.64 31.19
CA ILE A 198 1.45 -24.85 30.00
C ILE A 198 0.82 -23.52 30.41
N CYS A 199 1.30 -22.41 29.83
CA CYS A 199 0.73 -21.10 30.12
C CYS A 199 -0.75 -21.08 29.69
N PRO A 200 -1.70 -20.84 30.62
CA PRO A 200 -3.12 -20.83 30.29
C PRO A 200 -3.51 -19.67 29.36
N SER A 201 -2.87 -18.51 29.50
CA SER A 201 -3.17 -17.32 28.72
C SER A 201 -2.89 -17.48 27.22
N CYS A 202 -1.85 -18.22 26.85
CA CYS A 202 -1.49 -18.42 25.43
C CYS A 202 -1.60 -19.90 24.98
N SER A 203 -2.07 -20.81 25.86
CA SER A 203 -2.19 -22.24 25.58
C SER A 203 -0.91 -22.84 24.97
N GLY A 204 0.25 -22.45 25.49
CA GLY A 204 1.54 -22.96 25.06
C GLY A 204 2.17 -22.24 23.84
N LYS A 205 1.44 -21.39 23.13
CA LYS A 205 1.92 -20.69 21.93
C LYS A 205 2.99 -19.63 22.22
N GLY A 206 2.98 -19.03 23.41
CA GLY A 206 3.83 -17.91 23.78
C GLY A 206 3.38 -16.56 23.21
N ARG A 207 2.30 -16.53 22.42
CA ARG A 207 1.73 -15.33 21.79
C ARG A 207 0.24 -15.28 22.01
N VAL A 208 -0.30 -14.07 22.08
CA VAL A 208 -1.75 -13.82 22.22
C VAL A 208 -2.16 -12.77 21.17
N LYS A 209 -3.43 -12.84 20.79
CA LYS A 209 -4.01 -11.81 19.91
C LYS A 209 -4.50 -10.66 20.77
N GLU A 210 -4.17 -9.46 20.38
CA GLU A 210 -4.60 -8.20 20.99
C GLU A 210 -5.38 -7.38 19.96
N GLU A 211 -6.46 -6.75 20.39
CA GLU A 211 -7.12 -5.70 19.61
C GLU A 211 -6.42 -4.37 19.89
N ALA A 212 -5.92 -3.75 18.85
CA ALA A 212 -5.27 -2.45 18.91
C ALA A 212 -6.13 -1.38 18.21
N PHE A 213 -6.05 -0.14 18.70
CA PHE A 213 -6.79 1.01 18.19
C PHE A 213 -5.80 2.14 17.96
N ALA A 214 -6.03 2.93 16.90
CA ALA A 214 -5.29 4.17 16.68
C ALA A 214 -6.13 5.16 15.86
N PRO A 215 -5.97 6.45 16.10
CA PRO A 215 -6.47 7.49 15.22
C PRO A 215 -5.63 7.48 13.93
N LEU A 216 -6.29 7.52 12.78
CA LEU A 216 -5.69 7.61 11.46
C LEU A 216 -6.09 8.93 10.83
N GLN A 217 -5.08 9.76 10.51
CA GLN A 217 -5.29 10.96 9.73
C GLN A 217 -5.34 10.59 8.24
N ILE A 218 -6.48 10.84 7.62
CA ILE A 218 -6.69 10.60 6.19
C ILE A 218 -6.38 11.91 5.47
N PRO A 219 -5.35 11.96 4.61
CA PRO A 219 -5.04 13.16 3.85
C PRO A 219 -6.14 13.48 2.83
N PRO A 220 -6.44 14.77 2.57
CA PRO A 220 -7.39 15.15 1.55
C PRO A 220 -6.89 14.76 0.16
N GLY A 221 -7.84 14.40 -0.72
CA GLY A 221 -7.52 14.04 -2.10
C GLY A 221 -6.95 12.64 -2.29
N ILE A 222 -6.95 11.78 -1.26
CA ILE A 222 -6.40 10.42 -1.34
C ILE A 222 -7.05 9.61 -2.46
N ASN A 223 -6.25 8.78 -3.16
CA ASN A 223 -6.70 7.95 -4.26
C ASN A 223 -7.01 6.51 -3.82
N GLU A 224 -7.83 5.83 -4.61
CA GLU A 224 -8.07 4.40 -4.43
C GLU A 224 -6.77 3.60 -4.64
N GLY A 225 -6.55 2.61 -3.78
CA GLY A 225 -5.35 1.78 -3.81
C GLY A 225 -4.15 2.36 -3.07
N CYS A 226 -4.23 3.61 -2.58
CA CYS A 226 -3.18 4.19 -1.74
C CYS A 226 -2.95 3.35 -0.48
N ARG A 227 -1.71 3.33 0.01
CA ARG A 227 -1.31 2.65 1.24
C ARG A 227 -0.84 3.66 2.26
N ILE A 228 -1.31 3.52 3.49
CA ILE A 228 -0.86 4.31 4.63
C ILE A 228 -0.09 3.36 5.56
N TYR A 229 1.14 3.71 5.90
CA TYR A 229 2.03 2.89 6.72
C TYR A 229 2.06 3.43 8.15
N LEU A 230 1.71 2.59 9.11
CA LEU A 230 1.88 2.87 10.53
C LEU A 230 2.99 1.99 11.07
N MET A 231 4.19 2.58 11.18
CA MET A 231 5.41 1.89 11.58
C MET A 231 5.31 1.28 12.97
N GLY A 232 5.76 0.03 13.13
CA GLY A 232 5.79 -0.71 14.40
C GLY A 232 4.41 -1.08 14.96
N ARG A 233 3.33 -0.97 14.16
CA ARG A 233 1.96 -1.28 14.56
C ARG A 233 1.46 -2.66 14.09
N GLY A 234 2.32 -3.44 13.42
CA GLY A 234 2.08 -4.84 13.08
C GLY A 234 2.25 -5.79 14.25
N ASP A 235 2.53 -7.05 13.96
CA ASP A 235 2.81 -8.06 14.97
C ASP A 235 4.10 -7.73 15.75
N GLU A 236 4.13 -8.10 17.02
CA GLU A 236 5.32 -7.93 17.85
C GLU A 236 6.43 -8.87 17.39
N GLY A 237 7.67 -8.36 17.37
CA GLY A 237 8.85 -9.15 17.02
C GLY A 237 9.14 -10.31 17.98
N LYS A 238 9.96 -11.25 17.55
CA LYS A 238 10.41 -12.38 18.37
C LYS A 238 11.84 -12.14 18.85
N ASN A 239 12.15 -12.65 20.05
CA ASN A 239 13.51 -12.61 20.64
C ASN A 239 14.10 -11.18 20.68
N GLY A 240 13.29 -10.16 20.94
CA GLY A 240 13.73 -8.76 20.95
C GLY A 240 13.84 -8.13 19.56
N GLY A 241 13.30 -8.75 18.52
CA GLY A 241 13.20 -8.15 17.19
C GLY A 241 12.19 -7.01 17.15
N GLU A 242 12.31 -6.15 16.16
CA GLU A 242 11.39 -5.03 15.91
C GLU A 242 9.98 -5.54 15.58
N ASN A 243 8.98 -4.72 15.86
CA ASN A 243 7.61 -5.00 15.43
C ASN A 243 7.50 -4.86 13.90
N GLY A 244 6.53 -5.57 13.31
CA GLY A 244 6.08 -5.32 11.95
C GLY A 244 5.32 -4.01 11.82
N ASP A 245 4.90 -3.67 10.63
CA ASP A 245 4.13 -2.46 10.33
C ASP A 245 2.67 -2.80 10.05
N LEU A 246 1.78 -1.82 10.23
CA LEU A 246 0.40 -1.89 9.78
C LEU A 246 0.29 -1.14 8.47
N ILE A 247 -0.09 -1.84 7.41
CA ILE A 247 -0.25 -1.31 6.06
C ILE A 247 -1.73 -1.23 5.75
N ILE A 248 -2.25 -0.01 5.64
CA ILE A 248 -3.66 0.25 5.40
C ILE A 248 -3.87 0.51 3.92
N LYS A 249 -4.60 -0.38 3.24
CA LYS A 249 -4.94 -0.22 1.82
C LYS A 249 -6.29 0.48 1.69
N ILE A 250 -6.29 1.64 1.06
CA ILE A 250 -7.49 2.45 0.87
C ILE A 250 -8.35 1.90 -0.26
N LYS A 251 -9.64 1.72 0.04
CA LYS A 251 -10.70 1.50 -0.94
C LYS A 251 -11.67 2.66 -0.85
N ILE A 252 -12.19 3.13 -1.97
CA ILE A 252 -13.12 4.27 -2.02
C ILE A 252 -14.46 3.80 -2.53
N SER A 253 -15.52 4.09 -1.78
CA SER A 253 -16.89 3.82 -2.23
C SER A 253 -17.23 4.69 -3.42
N LYS A 254 -17.85 4.09 -4.45
CA LYS A 254 -18.24 4.81 -5.66
C LYS A 254 -19.29 5.88 -5.35
N SER A 255 -19.08 7.06 -5.90
CA SER A 255 -20.12 8.09 -5.89
C SER A 255 -21.10 7.85 -7.03
N PRO A 256 -22.41 8.05 -6.83
CA PRO A 256 -23.40 7.94 -7.90
C PRO A 256 -23.28 9.07 -8.95
N LEU A 257 -22.70 10.20 -8.57
CA LEU A 257 -22.62 11.40 -9.41
C LEU A 257 -21.23 11.61 -9.99
N PHE A 258 -20.21 11.41 -9.18
CA PHE A 258 -18.84 11.79 -9.52
C PHE A 258 -17.96 10.57 -9.73
N GLN A 259 -17.08 10.65 -10.72
CA GLN A 259 -16.01 9.69 -10.92
C GLN A 259 -14.67 10.42 -10.78
N LYS A 260 -13.86 10.02 -9.80
CA LYS A 260 -12.51 10.56 -9.61
C LYS A 260 -11.54 9.77 -10.48
N LEU A 261 -10.77 10.45 -11.32
CA LEU A 261 -9.70 9.87 -12.14
C LEU A 261 -8.43 10.71 -11.94
N GLY A 262 -7.48 10.17 -11.20
CA GLY A 262 -6.28 10.91 -10.82
C GLY A 262 -6.63 12.12 -9.95
N TYR A 263 -6.26 13.32 -10.41
CA TYR A 263 -6.51 14.58 -9.72
C TYR A 263 -7.78 15.28 -10.17
N ASP A 264 -8.44 14.79 -11.23
CA ASP A 264 -9.64 15.40 -11.78
C ASP A 264 -10.90 14.65 -11.40
N LEU A 265 -12.00 15.38 -11.37
CA LEU A 265 -13.33 14.89 -11.09
C LEU A 265 -14.16 14.90 -12.37
N TYR A 266 -14.82 13.80 -12.66
CA TYR A 266 -15.70 13.67 -13.83
C TYR A 266 -17.15 13.57 -13.40
N LEU A 267 -17.99 14.35 -14.05
CA LEU A 267 -19.44 14.35 -13.88
C LEU A 267 -20.07 14.17 -15.25
N THR A 268 -20.99 13.22 -15.37
CA THR A 268 -21.75 13.03 -16.63
C THR A 268 -23.15 13.59 -16.44
N ILE A 269 -23.50 14.58 -17.26
CA ILE A 269 -24.83 15.20 -17.25
C ILE A 269 -25.54 14.89 -18.57
N PRO A 270 -26.74 14.29 -18.52
CA PRO A 270 -27.58 14.15 -19.69
C PRO A 270 -28.13 15.54 -20.06
N LEU A 271 -27.82 16.04 -21.26
CA LEU A 271 -28.39 17.26 -21.77
C LEU A 271 -29.47 16.90 -22.83
N PRO A 272 -30.71 17.33 -22.62
CA PRO A 272 -31.71 17.20 -23.67
C PRO A 272 -31.35 18.08 -24.86
N ILE A 273 -31.44 17.53 -26.08
CA ILE A 273 -31.24 18.31 -27.29
C ILE A 273 -32.40 19.28 -27.46
N GLY A 274 -32.14 20.55 -27.31
CA GLY A 274 -33.01 21.66 -27.63
C GLY A 274 -32.18 22.88 -27.94
N ASP A 275 -32.48 23.59 -29.01
CA ASP A 275 -31.79 24.82 -29.41
C ASP A 275 -31.75 25.87 -28.31
N ASP A 276 -32.70 25.82 -27.37
CA ASP A 276 -32.81 26.74 -26.24
C ASP A 276 -31.73 26.60 -25.16
N LEU A 277 -31.03 25.45 -25.10
CA LEU A 277 -29.98 25.22 -24.11
C LEU A 277 -28.58 25.62 -24.60
N LEU A 278 -28.39 25.72 -25.91
CA LEU A 278 -27.12 26.13 -26.50
C LEU A 278 -26.92 27.65 -26.32
N GLY A 279 -25.96 28.02 -25.49
CA GLY A 279 -25.70 29.40 -25.11
C GLY A 279 -26.43 29.84 -23.83
N GLY A 280 -27.15 28.93 -23.16
CA GLY A 280 -27.76 29.14 -21.82
C GLY A 280 -26.83 28.76 -20.67
N GLU A 281 -27.39 28.74 -19.48
CA GLU A 281 -26.70 28.31 -18.27
C GLU A 281 -27.33 27.00 -17.75
N ILE A 282 -26.49 26.06 -17.31
CA ILE A 282 -26.93 24.88 -16.59
C ILE A 282 -26.47 24.91 -15.14
N GLU A 283 -27.29 24.42 -14.25
CA GLU A 283 -26.91 24.25 -12.85
C GLU A 283 -26.24 22.88 -12.66
N VAL A 284 -24.99 22.90 -12.21
CA VAL A 284 -24.14 21.72 -12.10
C VAL A 284 -23.79 21.49 -10.66
N PRO A 285 -23.95 20.27 -10.12
CA PRO A 285 -23.43 19.93 -8.80
C PRO A 285 -21.89 19.96 -8.80
N THR A 286 -21.33 20.60 -7.80
CA THR A 286 -19.88 20.64 -7.53
C THR A 286 -19.60 20.11 -6.12
N LEU A 287 -18.33 19.99 -5.76
CA LEU A 287 -17.94 19.61 -4.38
C LEU A 287 -18.35 20.65 -3.33
N ALA A 288 -18.52 21.91 -3.73
CA ALA A 288 -18.89 23.02 -2.86
C ALA A 288 -20.41 23.34 -2.87
N GLY A 289 -21.18 22.61 -3.69
CA GLY A 289 -22.62 22.87 -3.87
C GLY A 289 -22.97 22.94 -5.35
N HIS A 290 -24.00 23.74 -5.72
CA HIS A 290 -24.41 23.91 -7.10
C HIS A 290 -23.82 25.18 -7.71
N LYS A 291 -23.39 25.10 -8.97
CA LYS A 291 -22.81 26.23 -9.72
C LYS A 291 -23.46 26.34 -11.08
N LYS A 292 -23.82 27.57 -11.48
CA LYS A 292 -24.29 27.86 -12.83
C LYS A 292 -23.10 27.92 -13.80
N VAL A 293 -23.17 27.16 -14.86
CA VAL A 293 -22.12 27.01 -15.85
C VAL A 293 -22.67 27.33 -17.23
N PRO A 294 -22.05 28.25 -17.99
CA PRO A 294 -22.48 28.56 -19.34
C PRO A 294 -22.22 27.38 -20.27
N VAL A 295 -23.19 27.03 -21.09
CA VAL A 295 -23.10 25.99 -22.13
C VAL A 295 -22.66 26.64 -23.43
N PRO A 296 -21.50 26.23 -24.03
CA PRO A 296 -21.09 26.76 -25.32
C PRO A 296 -22.13 26.50 -26.39
N ARG A 297 -22.34 27.47 -27.31
CA ARG A 297 -23.28 27.34 -28.44
C ARG A 297 -22.90 26.23 -29.43
N ALA A 298 -21.62 25.88 -29.51
CA ALA A 298 -21.09 24.80 -30.34
C ALA A 298 -20.55 23.70 -29.45
N LEU A 299 -21.45 22.93 -28.84
CA LEU A 299 -21.04 21.75 -28.07
C LEU A 299 -21.18 20.52 -28.97
N PRO A 300 -20.13 19.74 -29.24
CA PRO A 300 -20.24 18.46 -29.92
C PRO A 300 -21.11 17.47 -29.13
N GLU A 301 -21.64 16.43 -29.79
CA GLU A 301 -22.50 15.40 -29.17
C GLU A 301 -21.90 14.78 -27.90
N GLU A 302 -20.56 14.68 -27.84
CA GLU A 302 -19.78 14.33 -26.62
C GLU A 302 -18.88 15.51 -26.22
N GLY A 303 -19.51 16.57 -25.71
CA GLY A 303 -18.79 17.75 -25.26
C GLY A 303 -18.22 17.60 -23.84
N GLN A 304 -17.14 18.34 -23.58
CA GLN A 304 -16.57 18.45 -22.24
C GLN A 304 -16.48 19.93 -21.85
N ILE A 305 -16.98 20.25 -20.66
CA ILE A 305 -16.82 21.57 -20.04
C ILE A 305 -15.88 21.40 -18.86
N ARG A 306 -14.76 22.13 -18.85
CA ARG A 306 -13.74 22.05 -17.79
C ARG A 306 -13.87 23.24 -16.85
N LEU A 307 -14.14 22.96 -15.60
CA LEU A 307 -14.12 23.94 -14.52
C LEU A 307 -12.82 23.80 -13.75
N ARG A 308 -11.95 24.81 -13.89
CA ARG A 308 -10.65 24.81 -13.23
C ARG A 308 -10.78 24.93 -11.72
N GLU A 309 -9.94 24.20 -10.98
CA GLU A 309 -9.84 24.20 -9.52
C GLU A 309 -11.14 23.81 -8.78
N GLU A 310 -12.14 23.26 -9.48
CA GLU A 310 -13.39 22.76 -8.88
C GLU A 310 -13.35 21.24 -8.60
N GLY A 311 -12.22 20.61 -8.83
CA GLY A 311 -11.97 19.20 -8.51
C GLY A 311 -11.53 18.97 -7.07
N PRO A 312 -11.06 17.76 -6.74
CA PRO A 312 -10.56 17.42 -5.41
C PRO A 312 -9.21 18.13 -5.13
N PRO A 313 -8.86 18.29 -3.84
CA PRO A 313 -7.51 18.65 -3.46
C PRO A 313 -6.48 17.69 -4.05
N ILE A 314 -5.30 18.18 -4.40
CA ILE A 314 -4.19 17.34 -4.89
C ILE A 314 -3.58 16.62 -3.70
N PHE A 315 -3.58 15.29 -3.73
CA PHE A 315 -3.03 14.46 -2.67
C PHE A 315 -1.55 14.79 -2.43
N LEU A 316 -1.20 15.15 -1.18
CA LEU A 316 0.15 15.59 -0.77
C LEU A 316 0.74 16.73 -1.62
N GLY A 317 -0.08 17.49 -2.32
CA GLY A 317 0.34 18.63 -3.14
C GLY A 317 -0.45 19.88 -2.82
N GLU A 318 -0.12 20.98 -3.49
CA GLU A 318 -0.85 22.24 -3.40
C GLU A 318 -1.87 22.38 -4.52
N GLY A 319 -3.00 23.03 -4.22
CA GLY A 319 -4.04 23.33 -5.20
C GLY A 319 -5.10 22.24 -5.31
N ARG A 320 -5.90 22.34 -6.36
CA ARG A 320 -7.03 21.46 -6.65
C ARG A 320 -6.98 20.99 -8.10
N GLY A 321 -7.52 19.81 -8.37
CA GLY A 321 -7.78 19.34 -9.72
C GLY A 321 -8.98 20.06 -10.34
N ASP A 322 -9.39 19.63 -11.51
CA ASP A 322 -10.48 20.24 -12.25
C ASP A 322 -11.73 19.36 -12.16
N LEU A 323 -12.90 19.99 -12.36
CA LEU A 323 -14.15 19.28 -12.60
C LEU A 323 -14.42 19.26 -14.11
N ILE A 324 -14.46 18.07 -14.67
CA ILE A 324 -14.72 17.82 -16.09
C ILE A 324 -16.16 17.30 -16.25
N ILE A 325 -17.01 18.14 -16.80
CA ILE A 325 -18.40 17.82 -17.08
C ILE A 325 -18.47 17.21 -18.48
N ARG A 326 -18.86 15.94 -18.53
CA ARG A 326 -19.17 15.25 -19.81
C ARG A 326 -20.64 15.40 -20.09
N THR A 327 -20.97 15.99 -21.22
CA THR A 327 -22.35 16.11 -21.67
C THR A 327 -22.69 14.93 -22.56
N ARG A 328 -23.78 14.24 -22.24
CA ARG A 328 -24.32 13.18 -23.11
C ARG A 328 -25.64 13.66 -23.65
N THR A 329 -25.69 13.81 -24.95
CA THR A 329 -26.89 14.25 -25.66
C THR A 329 -27.96 13.15 -25.65
N ILE A 330 -29.15 13.47 -25.15
CA ILE A 330 -30.32 12.57 -25.19
C ILE A 330 -31.31 13.13 -26.21
N THR A 331 -31.58 12.37 -27.28
CA THR A 331 -32.67 12.67 -28.18
C THR A 331 -34.00 12.34 -27.48
N LEU A 332 -34.76 13.36 -27.11
CA LEU A 332 -36.11 13.17 -26.63
C LEU A 332 -36.93 12.67 -27.82
N GLN A 333 -37.23 11.36 -27.88
CA GLN A 333 -38.28 10.86 -28.75
C GLN A 333 -39.59 11.53 -28.28
N LYS A 334 -40.14 12.44 -29.11
CA LYS A 334 -41.50 12.93 -28.92
C LYS A 334 -42.41 11.69 -28.99
N SER A 335 -42.87 11.24 -27.84
CA SER A 335 -44.05 10.38 -27.76
C SER A 335 -45.23 11.14 -28.35
N GLY A 336 -45.67 10.69 -29.52
CA GLY A 336 -46.86 11.15 -30.23
C GLY A 336 -48.14 10.78 -29.49
#